data_bfa37ee94d017604ac3858c7ba87208e
#
_entry.id   bfa37ee94d017604ac3858c7ba87208e
#
_cell.length_a   1.000
_cell.length_b   1.000
_cell.length_c   1.000
_cell.angle_alpha   90.00
_cell.angle_beta   90.00
_cell.angle_gamma   90.00
#
_symmetry.space_group_name_H-M   'P 1'
#
loop_
_entity.id
_entity.type
_entity.pdbx_description
1 polymer ?
#
loop_
_entity_poly.entity_id
_entity_poly.type
_entity_poly.pdbx_seq_one_letter_code
_entity_poly.pdbx_strand_id
1 'polypeptide(L)'
;MSTPRPTPARKDLRKVVVIALNHRRHRAISSEAAWALDHGVEVHLVTVSAEQWPFMDPRVRVHELRQGEGAHPVPRIERLLVFRAPRTVFTRADAVLGKLARTPAKPVASPALALERALRAAYEKVAGAFHRKLFVRFYRLLRPYILWRVAERQVLPRVDVSSADQVVVQDAAAITLGWHLARRYPDLDVAFTLDRSRIPRVPGLPAEPVPITDDVAVRAS
;
A
#
# COMPACT_ATOMS: atom_id res chain seq x y z
N MET A 1 22.39 -37.65 -19.75
CA MET A 1 21.22 -37.03 -20.36
C MET A 1 20.09 -37.11 -19.34
N SER A 2 19.78 -35.99 -18.64
CA SER A 2 18.67 -35.95 -17.68
C SER A 2 17.37 -35.75 -18.46
N THR A 3 16.50 -36.75 -18.40
CA THR A 3 15.12 -36.65 -18.92
C THR A 3 14.40 -35.47 -18.24
N PRO A 4 13.80 -34.55 -19.00
CA PRO A 4 13.02 -33.47 -18.40
C PRO A 4 11.86 -34.09 -17.60
N ARG A 5 11.74 -33.72 -16.32
CA ARG A 5 10.58 -34.07 -15.51
C ARG A 5 9.31 -33.60 -16.22
N PRO A 6 8.30 -34.45 -16.41
CA PRO A 6 7.04 -34.00 -16.97
C PRO A 6 6.47 -32.90 -16.08
N THR A 7 6.23 -31.73 -16.66
CA THR A 7 5.55 -30.62 -16.00
C THR A 7 4.15 -31.15 -15.63
N PRO A 8 3.73 -31.12 -14.34
CA PRO A 8 2.40 -31.58 -13.98
C PRO A 8 1.38 -30.72 -14.76
N ALA A 9 0.33 -31.37 -15.27
CA ALA A 9 -0.76 -30.70 -15.96
C ALA A 9 -1.28 -29.57 -15.03
N ARG A 10 -1.10 -28.33 -15.44
CA ARG A 10 -1.52 -27.16 -14.67
C ARG A 10 -3.05 -27.13 -14.66
N LYS A 11 -3.62 -27.16 -13.47
CA LYS A 11 -5.06 -27.07 -13.23
C LYS A 11 -5.61 -25.74 -13.72
N ASP A 12 -6.86 -25.74 -14.21
CA ASP A 12 -7.57 -24.51 -14.56
C ASP A 12 -7.67 -23.54 -13.39
N LEU A 13 -7.55 -22.24 -13.69
CA LEU A 13 -7.69 -21.20 -12.70
C LEU A 13 -9.15 -21.03 -12.29
N ARG A 14 -9.42 -21.09 -11.00
CA ARG A 14 -10.74 -20.81 -10.41
C ARG A 14 -10.69 -19.59 -9.48
N LYS A 15 -9.55 -19.37 -8.81
CA LYS A 15 -9.35 -18.28 -7.88
C LYS A 15 -7.98 -17.65 -8.11
N VAL A 16 -7.97 -16.34 -8.34
CA VAL A 16 -6.75 -15.56 -8.55
C VAL A 16 -6.68 -14.43 -7.53
N VAL A 17 -5.51 -14.25 -6.92
CA VAL A 17 -5.21 -13.12 -6.04
C VAL A 17 -4.24 -12.18 -6.74
N VAL A 18 -4.70 -10.98 -7.07
CA VAL A 18 -3.89 -9.92 -7.67
C VAL A 18 -3.36 -9.01 -6.55
N ILE A 19 -2.04 -8.84 -6.47
CA ILE A 19 -1.39 -7.94 -5.51
C ILE A 19 -0.86 -6.73 -6.27
N ALA A 20 -1.53 -5.59 -6.08
CA ALA A 20 -1.18 -4.34 -6.72
C ALA A 20 -1.19 -3.19 -5.69
N LEU A 21 0.00 -2.87 -5.18
CA LEU A 21 0.21 -1.85 -4.14
C LEU A 21 0.42 -0.46 -4.73
N ASN A 22 0.52 -0.37 -6.08
CA ASN A 22 0.65 0.87 -6.83
C ASN A 22 -0.41 0.92 -7.95
N HIS A 23 -1.09 2.05 -8.07
CA HIS A 23 -2.19 2.26 -9.01
C HIS A 23 -1.78 2.60 -10.46
N ARG A 24 -0.47 2.66 -10.79
CA ARG A 24 0.00 3.11 -12.12
C ARG A 24 -0.57 2.30 -13.28
N ARG A 25 -0.93 1.04 -13.06
CA ARG A 25 -1.49 0.13 -14.07
C ARG A 25 -2.97 -0.19 -13.82
N HIS A 26 -3.68 0.65 -13.06
CA HIS A 26 -5.05 0.35 -12.63
C HIS A 26 -5.99 -0.03 -13.77
N ARG A 27 -5.95 0.66 -14.91
CA ARG A 27 -6.81 0.34 -16.07
C ARG A 27 -6.54 -1.05 -16.63
N ALA A 28 -5.27 -1.39 -16.87
CA ALA A 28 -4.90 -2.70 -17.41
C ALA A 28 -5.27 -3.83 -16.45
N ILE A 29 -5.03 -3.64 -15.15
CA ILE A 29 -5.36 -4.63 -14.12
C ILE A 29 -6.88 -4.76 -13.97
N SER A 30 -7.64 -3.65 -14.02
CA SER A 30 -9.11 -3.69 -13.97
C SER A 30 -9.71 -4.41 -15.17
N SER A 31 -9.18 -4.16 -16.38
CA SER A 31 -9.58 -4.86 -17.59
C SER A 31 -9.29 -6.37 -17.51
N GLU A 32 -8.10 -6.73 -17.04
CA GLU A 32 -7.71 -8.14 -16.90
C GLU A 32 -8.55 -8.86 -15.82
N ALA A 33 -8.86 -8.17 -14.71
CA ALA A 33 -9.72 -8.69 -13.66
C ALA A 33 -11.16 -8.91 -14.14
N ALA A 34 -11.75 -7.94 -14.86
CA ALA A 34 -13.09 -8.07 -15.43
C ALA A 34 -13.16 -9.24 -16.43
N TRP A 35 -12.15 -9.34 -17.31
CA TRP A 35 -12.06 -10.45 -18.26
C TRP A 35 -11.97 -11.81 -17.57
N ALA A 36 -11.18 -11.95 -16.51
CA ALA A 36 -11.08 -13.19 -15.75
C ALA A 36 -12.40 -13.55 -15.05
N LEU A 37 -13.11 -12.56 -14.48
CA LEU A 37 -14.43 -12.76 -13.86
C LEU A 37 -15.47 -13.25 -14.87
N ASP A 38 -15.47 -12.68 -16.08
CA ASP A 38 -16.40 -13.11 -17.15
C ASP A 38 -16.16 -14.56 -17.57
N HIS A 39 -14.92 -15.04 -17.42
CA HIS A 39 -14.54 -16.43 -17.66
C HIS A 39 -14.73 -17.35 -16.43
N GLY A 40 -15.41 -16.88 -15.38
CA GLY A 40 -15.75 -17.67 -14.21
C GLY A 40 -14.63 -17.81 -13.17
N VAL A 41 -13.60 -16.98 -13.25
CA VAL A 41 -12.52 -16.94 -12.25
C VAL A 41 -12.85 -15.95 -11.15
N GLU A 42 -12.78 -16.38 -9.89
CA GLU A 42 -12.90 -15.50 -8.73
C GLU A 42 -11.63 -14.64 -8.58
N VAL A 43 -11.80 -13.31 -8.55
CA VAL A 43 -10.67 -12.38 -8.48
C VAL A 43 -10.69 -11.60 -7.16
N HIS A 44 -9.58 -11.66 -6.44
CA HIS A 44 -9.31 -10.88 -5.25
C HIS A 44 -8.21 -9.87 -5.55
N LEU A 45 -8.42 -8.59 -5.22
CA LEU A 45 -7.42 -7.54 -5.33
C LEU A 45 -6.91 -7.14 -3.95
N VAL A 46 -5.61 -7.30 -3.71
CA VAL A 46 -4.93 -6.77 -2.52
C VAL A 46 -4.25 -5.47 -2.90
N THR A 47 -4.69 -4.36 -2.32
CA THR A 47 -4.22 -3.01 -2.64
C THR A 47 -4.05 -2.14 -1.40
N VAL A 48 -3.37 -1.00 -1.54
CA VAL A 48 -3.23 -0.03 -0.45
C VAL A 48 -4.56 0.68 -0.18
N SER A 49 -5.29 1.11 -1.22
CA SER A 49 -6.59 1.80 -1.10
C SER A 49 -7.48 1.50 -2.29
N ALA A 50 -8.74 1.17 -2.05
CA ALA A 50 -9.76 0.94 -3.09
C ALA A 50 -10.06 2.20 -3.90
N GLU A 51 -9.98 3.39 -3.29
CA GLU A 51 -10.21 4.69 -3.95
C GLU A 51 -9.31 4.91 -5.19
N GLN A 52 -8.18 4.18 -5.28
CA GLN A 52 -7.24 4.27 -6.39
C GLN A 52 -7.64 3.41 -7.60
N TRP A 53 -8.77 2.71 -7.51
CA TRP A 53 -9.25 1.73 -8.50
C TRP A 53 -10.66 2.06 -9.02
N PRO A 54 -10.85 3.25 -9.62
CA PRO A 54 -12.19 3.71 -10.03
C PRO A 54 -12.83 2.87 -11.15
N PHE A 55 -12.03 2.09 -11.89
CA PHE A 55 -12.49 1.24 -12.99
C PHE A 55 -12.57 -0.25 -12.60
N MET A 56 -12.42 -0.57 -11.31
CA MET A 56 -12.48 -1.96 -10.87
C MET A 56 -13.93 -2.47 -10.92
N ASP A 57 -14.10 -3.64 -11.52
CA ASP A 57 -15.40 -4.32 -11.54
C ASP A 57 -15.90 -4.58 -10.11
N PRO A 58 -17.14 -4.24 -9.76
CA PRO A 58 -17.69 -4.41 -8.41
C PRO A 58 -17.75 -5.87 -7.95
N ARG A 59 -17.66 -6.84 -8.85
CA ARG A 59 -17.55 -8.27 -8.52
C ARG A 59 -16.19 -8.66 -7.94
N VAL A 60 -15.13 -7.85 -8.16
CA VAL A 60 -13.81 -8.07 -7.58
C VAL A 60 -13.84 -7.82 -6.08
N ARG A 61 -13.33 -8.76 -5.31
CA ARG A 61 -13.19 -8.59 -3.85
C ARG A 61 -11.93 -7.79 -3.53
N VAL A 62 -12.11 -6.52 -3.17
CA VAL A 62 -10.99 -5.62 -2.85
C VAL A 62 -10.64 -5.70 -1.37
N HIS A 63 -9.34 -5.90 -1.08
CA HIS A 63 -8.78 -5.99 0.27
C HIS A 63 -7.76 -4.87 0.49
N GLU A 64 -8.07 -3.94 1.40
CA GLU A 64 -7.27 -2.74 1.64
C GLU A 64 -6.23 -2.93 2.76
N LEU A 65 -5.02 -2.36 2.54
CA LEU A 65 -3.93 -2.29 3.51
C LEU A 65 -3.81 -0.94 4.21
N ARG A 66 -4.52 0.11 3.73
CA ARG A 66 -4.35 1.50 4.16
C ARG A 66 -4.47 1.70 5.68
N GLN A 67 -5.48 1.10 6.30
CA GLN A 67 -5.69 1.22 7.74
C GLN A 67 -4.53 0.60 8.55
N GLY A 68 -3.98 -0.50 8.06
CA GLY A 68 -2.86 -1.19 8.69
C GLY A 68 -1.52 -0.46 8.51
N GLU A 69 -1.26 0.16 7.35
CA GLU A 69 -0.05 0.95 7.10
C GLU A 69 0.03 2.15 8.06
N GLY A 70 -1.08 2.90 8.21
CA GLY A 70 -1.15 4.04 9.13
C GLY A 70 -1.05 3.67 10.61
N ALA A 71 -1.41 2.45 10.97
CA ALA A 71 -1.33 1.92 12.33
C ALA A 71 0.04 1.32 12.67
N HIS A 72 0.91 1.11 11.70
CA HIS A 72 2.24 0.52 11.92
C HIS A 72 3.11 1.40 12.84
N PRO A 73 3.93 0.80 13.73
CA PRO A 73 4.72 1.55 14.71
C PRO A 73 5.71 2.53 14.08
N VAL A 74 6.32 2.22 12.93
CA VAL A 74 7.33 3.08 12.29
C VAL A 74 6.80 4.48 11.94
N PRO A 75 5.69 4.66 11.19
CA PRO A 75 5.10 5.98 10.98
C PRO A 75 4.58 6.64 12.27
N ARG A 76 4.13 5.83 13.25
CA ARG A 76 3.67 6.37 14.54
C ARG A 76 4.80 6.93 15.38
N ILE A 77 5.93 6.24 15.45
CA ILE A 77 7.12 6.68 16.19
C ILE A 77 7.66 7.97 15.58
N GLU A 78 7.74 8.04 14.25
CA GLU A 78 8.17 9.27 13.60
C GLU A 78 7.25 10.45 13.94
N ARG A 79 5.92 10.28 13.78
CA ARG A 79 4.95 11.34 14.14
C ARG A 79 5.08 11.75 15.60
N LEU A 80 5.29 10.79 16.50
CA LEU A 80 5.44 11.07 17.91
C LEU A 80 6.72 11.84 18.20
N LEU A 81 7.88 11.33 17.76
CA LEU A 81 9.18 11.86 18.12
C LEU A 81 9.55 13.14 17.35
N VAL A 82 9.21 13.19 16.05
CA VAL A 82 9.62 14.31 15.18
C VAL A 82 8.61 15.46 15.20
N PHE A 83 7.33 15.18 15.38
CA PHE A 83 6.30 16.23 15.28
C PHE A 83 5.51 16.48 16.58
N ARG A 84 5.03 15.42 17.27
CA ARG A 84 4.16 15.60 18.43
C ARG A 84 4.91 16.01 19.70
N ALA A 85 5.96 15.27 20.08
CA ALA A 85 6.65 15.51 21.35
C ALA A 85 7.27 16.91 21.40
N PRO A 86 8.02 17.39 20.39
CA PRO A 86 8.57 18.74 20.41
C PRO A 86 7.51 19.82 20.36
N ARG A 87 6.44 19.63 19.57
CA ARG A 87 5.32 20.56 19.54
C ARG A 87 4.67 20.75 20.91
N THR A 88 4.48 19.67 21.65
CA THR A 88 3.93 19.73 23.00
C THR A 88 4.85 20.49 23.98
N VAL A 89 6.18 20.29 23.86
CA VAL A 89 7.17 21.00 24.66
C VAL A 89 7.13 22.51 24.37
N PHE A 90 7.17 22.91 23.08
CA PHE A 90 7.09 24.32 22.70
C PHE A 90 5.79 24.97 23.11
N THR A 91 4.64 24.30 22.97
CA THR A 91 3.34 24.84 23.40
C THR A 91 3.30 25.05 24.91
N ARG A 92 3.88 24.15 25.70
CA ARG A 92 3.97 24.31 27.16
C ARG A 92 4.92 25.45 27.56
N ALA A 93 6.08 25.57 26.87
CA ALA A 93 7.02 26.66 27.07
C ALA A 93 6.36 28.02 26.77
N ASP A 94 5.68 28.14 25.63
CA ASP A 94 4.90 29.33 25.28
C ASP A 94 3.88 29.72 26.35
N ALA A 95 3.14 28.75 26.86
CA ALA A 95 2.14 28.99 27.91
C ALA A 95 2.76 29.50 29.23
N VAL A 96 3.91 28.95 29.63
CA VAL A 96 4.65 29.36 30.83
C VAL A 96 5.24 30.75 30.64
N LEU A 97 5.97 30.97 29.54
CA LEU A 97 6.59 32.27 29.24
C LEU A 97 5.55 33.37 29.05
N GLY A 98 4.41 33.05 28.43
CA GLY A 98 3.29 34.00 28.27
C GLY A 98 2.65 34.40 29.61
N LYS A 99 2.61 33.49 30.61
CA LYS A 99 2.20 33.83 31.96
C LYS A 99 3.23 34.75 32.67
N LEU A 100 4.51 34.41 32.55
CA LEU A 100 5.62 35.23 33.11
C LEU A 100 5.66 36.65 32.50
N ALA A 101 5.38 36.81 31.22
CA ALA A 101 5.32 38.12 30.56
C ALA A 101 4.21 39.04 31.09
N ARG A 102 3.23 38.51 31.81
CA ARG A 102 2.13 39.27 32.45
C ARG A 102 2.45 39.69 33.90
N THR A 103 3.63 39.31 34.40
CA THR A 103 4.10 39.63 35.76
C THR A 103 5.16 40.72 35.72
N PRO A 104 5.63 41.25 36.87
CA PRO A 104 6.76 42.19 36.99
C PRO A 104 8.06 41.71 36.31
N ALA A 105 8.20 40.41 36.01
CA ALA A 105 9.34 39.82 35.27
C ALA A 105 9.33 40.08 33.74
N LYS A 106 8.46 40.96 33.24
CA LYS A 106 8.31 41.34 31.83
C LYS A 106 9.64 41.62 31.09
N PRO A 107 10.64 42.32 31.66
CA PRO A 107 11.87 42.60 30.91
C PRO A 107 12.71 41.32 30.60
N VAL A 108 12.57 40.26 31.40
CA VAL A 108 13.25 38.98 31.16
C VAL A 108 12.45 38.06 30.27
N ALA A 109 11.12 38.10 30.35
CA ALA A 109 10.22 37.26 29.58
C ALA A 109 10.23 37.60 28.07
N SER A 110 10.43 38.88 27.71
CA SER A 110 10.45 39.30 26.31
C SER A 110 11.56 38.67 25.46
N PRO A 111 12.84 38.70 25.85
CA PRO A 111 13.92 38.04 25.11
C PRO A 111 13.77 36.50 25.14
N ALA A 112 13.25 35.92 26.25
CA ALA A 112 13.00 34.49 26.33
C ALA A 112 11.93 34.01 25.32
N LEU A 113 10.87 34.77 25.14
CA LEU A 113 9.84 34.48 24.11
C LEU A 113 10.41 34.61 22.69
N ALA A 114 11.29 35.58 22.44
CA ALA A 114 11.93 35.73 21.14
C ALA A 114 12.86 34.54 20.83
N LEU A 115 13.64 34.11 21.81
CA LEU A 115 14.51 32.94 21.71
C LEU A 115 13.70 31.65 21.48
N GLU A 116 12.61 31.45 22.23
CA GLU A 116 11.72 30.30 22.06
C GLU A 116 11.16 30.23 20.64
N ARG A 117 10.67 31.34 20.09
CA ARG A 117 10.17 31.42 18.69
C ARG A 117 11.25 31.12 17.67
N ALA A 118 12.47 31.62 17.88
CA ALA A 118 13.60 31.34 17.01
C ALA A 118 13.99 29.86 17.04
N LEU A 119 14.06 29.26 18.22
CA LEU A 119 14.34 27.82 18.40
C LEU A 119 13.25 26.96 17.77
N ARG A 120 11.98 27.32 17.93
CA ARG A 120 10.86 26.63 17.33
C ARG A 120 10.94 26.69 15.80
N ALA A 121 11.17 27.85 15.21
CA ALA A 121 11.32 28.02 13.77
C ALA A 121 12.51 27.24 13.21
N ALA A 122 13.64 27.24 13.91
CA ALA A 122 14.82 26.45 13.56
C ALA A 122 14.50 24.94 13.62
N TYR A 123 13.83 24.49 14.69
CA TYR A 123 13.43 23.10 14.85
C TYR A 123 12.46 22.66 13.73
N GLU A 124 11.44 23.45 13.40
CA GLU A 124 10.48 23.13 12.33
C GLU A 124 11.17 22.99 10.96
N LYS A 125 12.18 23.84 10.68
CA LYS A 125 13.01 23.73 9.47
C LYS A 125 13.82 22.42 9.46
N VAL A 126 14.47 22.08 10.57
CA VAL A 126 15.29 20.86 10.71
C VAL A 126 14.40 19.62 10.65
N ALA A 127 13.29 19.59 11.38
CA ALA A 127 12.34 18.49 11.37
C ALA A 127 11.73 18.27 9.96
N GLY A 128 11.38 19.35 9.28
CA GLY A 128 10.92 19.27 7.89
C GLY A 128 11.99 18.78 6.90
N ALA A 129 13.23 19.20 7.08
CA ALA A 129 14.34 18.73 6.28
C ALA A 129 14.67 17.25 6.55
N PHE A 130 14.67 16.85 7.82
CA PHE A 130 14.83 15.45 8.23
C PHE A 130 13.73 14.56 7.62
N HIS A 131 12.46 14.96 7.77
CA HIS A 131 11.35 14.23 7.18
C HIS A 131 11.53 14.04 5.66
N ARG A 132 11.74 15.13 4.91
CA ARG A 132 11.84 15.07 3.45
C ARG A 132 13.10 14.34 2.97
N LYS A 133 14.26 14.60 3.57
CA LYS A 133 15.55 14.10 3.05
C LYS A 133 15.92 12.71 3.57
N LEU A 134 15.62 12.43 4.83
CA LEU A 134 16.00 11.18 5.48
C LEU A 134 14.81 10.22 5.63
N PHE A 135 13.76 10.65 6.36
CA PHE A 135 12.68 9.74 6.70
C PHE A 135 11.95 9.21 5.46
N VAL A 136 11.55 10.06 4.53
CA VAL A 136 10.84 9.64 3.30
C VAL A 136 11.71 8.67 2.47
N ARG A 137 13.02 8.90 2.43
CA ARG A 137 13.96 8.04 1.70
C ARG A 137 14.09 6.66 2.37
N PHE A 138 14.30 6.62 3.69
CA PHE A 138 14.32 5.37 4.46
C PHE A 138 12.98 4.66 4.48
N TYR A 139 11.89 5.40 4.66
CA TYR A 139 10.54 4.84 4.67
C TYR A 139 10.20 4.17 3.33
N ARG A 140 10.62 4.75 2.21
CA ARG A 140 10.43 4.15 0.89
C ARG A 140 11.09 2.76 0.78
N LEU A 141 12.25 2.57 1.40
CA LEU A 141 12.94 1.27 1.44
C LEU A 141 12.25 0.27 2.39
N LEU A 142 11.72 0.76 3.51
CA LEU A 142 11.06 -0.08 4.51
C LEU A 142 9.59 -0.37 4.18
N ARG A 143 8.98 0.46 3.33
CA ARG A 143 7.55 0.38 3.00
C ARG A 143 7.12 -1.01 2.47
N PRO A 144 7.83 -1.69 1.57
CA PRO A 144 7.46 -3.04 1.11
C PRO A 144 7.41 -4.05 2.26
N TYR A 145 8.35 -3.95 3.22
CA TYR A 145 8.37 -4.80 4.40
C TYR A 145 7.20 -4.50 5.35
N ILE A 146 6.88 -3.23 5.56
CA ILE A 146 5.73 -2.80 6.38
C ILE A 146 4.43 -3.30 5.76
N LEU A 147 4.25 -3.11 4.46
CA LEU A 147 3.07 -3.57 3.72
C LEU A 147 2.92 -5.09 3.78
N TRP A 148 4.04 -5.84 3.65
CA TRP A 148 4.02 -7.28 3.84
C TRP A 148 3.54 -7.67 5.24
N ARG A 149 4.09 -7.07 6.31
CA ARG A 149 3.67 -7.35 7.69
C ARG A 149 2.19 -7.04 7.95
N VAL A 150 1.70 -5.95 7.38
CA VAL A 150 0.29 -5.58 7.46
C VAL A 150 -0.56 -6.58 6.70
N ALA A 151 -0.19 -6.93 5.47
CA ALA A 151 -0.87 -7.92 4.67
C ALA A 151 -0.95 -9.27 5.39
N GLU A 152 0.19 -9.77 5.91
CA GLU A 152 0.27 -11.04 6.62
C GLU A 152 -0.71 -11.13 7.79
N ARG A 153 -0.87 -10.04 8.56
CA ARG A 153 -1.70 -10.03 9.77
C ARG A 153 -3.17 -9.75 9.53
N GLN A 154 -3.49 -8.89 8.56
CA GLN A 154 -4.82 -8.33 8.40
C GLN A 154 -5.56 -8.78 7.15
N VAL A 155 -4.83 -9.08 6.09
CA VAL A 155 -5.43 -9.33 4.77
C VAL A 155 -5.34 -10.81 4.37
N LEU A 156 -4.17 -11.42 4.45
CA LEU A 156 -3.99 -12.80 4.03
C LEU A 156 -4.93 -13.81 4.72
N PRO A 157 -5.24 -13.67 6.04
CA PRO A 157 -6.22 -14.56 6.68
C PRO A 157 -7.64 -14.43 6.12
N ARG A 158 -7.99 -13.25 5.58
CA ARG A 158 -9.32 -12.99 4.99
C ARG A 158 -9.43 -13.41 3.54
N VAL A 159 -8.30 -13.41 2.82
CA VAL A 159 -8.24 -13.76 1.40
C VAL A 159 -8.21 -15.27 1.19
N ASP A 160 -7.80 -16.02 2.21
CA ASP A 160 -7.50 -17.46 2.09
C ASP A 160 -6.62 -17.73 0.86
N VAL A 161 -5.40 -17.22 0.92
CA VAL A 161 -4.43 -17.30 -0.18
C VAL A 161 -4.06 -18.76 -0.47
N SER A 162 -4.18 -19.65 0.53
CA SER A 162 -3.86 -21.08 0.36
C SER A 162 -4.79 -21.79 -0.64
N SER A 163 -6.01 -21.29 -0.83
CA SER A 163 -6.96 -21.81 -1.82
C SER A 163 -6.84 -21.15 -3.20
N ALA A 164 -5.94 -20.17 -3.37
CA ALA A 164 -5.74 -19.53 -4.67
C ALA A 164 -4.95 -20.45 -5.62
N ASP A 165 -5.38 -20.50 -6.87
CA ASP A 165 -4.68 -21.25 -7.91
C ASP A 165 -3.47 -20.46 -8.45
N GLN A 166 -3.54 -19.11 -8.40
CA GLN A 166 -2.45 -18.23 -8.78
C GLN A 166 -2.46 -16.93 -7.98
N VAL A 167 -1.26 -16.43 -7.64
CA VAL A 167 -1.04 -15.07 -7.13
C VAL A 167 -0.27 -14.26 -8.16
N VAL A 168 -0.84 -13.13 -8.57
CA VAL A 168 -0.24 -12.24 -9.56
C VAL A 168 0.32 -11.00 -8.90
N VAL A 169 1.63 -10.79 -8.98
CA VAL A 169 2.36 -9.65 -8.39
C VAL A 169 2.53 -8.56 -9.46
N GLN A 170 1.80 -7.47 -9.37
CA GLN A 170 1.70 -6.49 -10.46
C GLN A 170 2.67 -5.31 -10.38
N ASP A 171 3.36 -5.12 -9.25
CA ASP A 171 4.30 -4.00 -9.08
C ASP A 171 5.49 -4.33 -8.16
N ALA A 172 6.53 -3.49 -8.24
CA ALA A 172 7.76 -3.69 -7.48
C ALA A 172 7.56 -3.65 -5.95
N ALA A 173 6.56 -2.91 -5.45
CA ALA A 173 6.27 -2.86 -4.02
C ALA A 173 5.63 -4.17 -3.51
N ALA A 174 4.93 -4.88 -4.40
CA ALA A 174 4.29 -6.16 -4.12
C ALA A 174 5.27 -7.36 -4.16
N ILE A 175 6.48 -7.21 -4.74
CA ILE A 175 7.45 -8.30 -4.88
C ILE A 175 7.81 -8.93 -3.53
N THR A 176 8.03 -8.10 -2.51
CA THR A 176 8.35 -8.60 -1.16
C THR A 176 7.24 -9.48 -0.62
N LEU A 177 5.98 -9.10 -0.79
CA LEU A 177 4.82 -9.89 -0.38
C LEU A 177 4.74 -11.19 -1.18
N GLY A 178 4.87 -11.13 -2.51
CA GLY A 178 4.88 -12.30 -3.39
C GLY A 178 5.97 -13.31 -3.03
N TRP A 179 7.20 -12.82 -2.75
CA TRP A 179 8.31 -13.67 -2.33
C TRP A 179 8.03 -14.41 -1.00
N HIS A 180 7.45 -13.72 0.00
CA HIS A 180 7.05 -14.34 1.25
C HIS A 180 5.95 -15.38 1.06
N LEU A 181 4.99 -15.12 0.17
CA LEU A 181 3.93 -16.07 -0.16
C LEU A 181 4.48 -17.32 -0.83
N ALA A 182 5.34 -17.18 -1.83
CA ALA A 182 5.99 -18.30 -2.52
C ALA A 182 6.81 -19.18 -1.56
N ARG A 183 7.44 -18.59 -0.53
CA ARG A 183 8.16 -19.36 0.49
C ARG A 183 7.25 -20.07 1.49
N ARG A 184 6.14 -19.42 1.85
CA ARG A 184 5.20 -19.96 2.85
C ARG A 184 4.29 -21.04 2.26
N TYR A 185 3.96 -20.91 0.98
CA TYR A 185 3.08 -21.80 0.24
C TYR A 185 3.81 -22.29 -1.02
N PRO A 186 4.65 -23.35 -0.93
CA PRO A 186 5.48 -23.81 -2.05
C PRO A 186 4.71 -24.28 -3.27
N ASP A 187 3.46 -24.73 -3.07
CA ASP A 187 2.57 -25.21 -4.13
C ASP A 187 1.79 -24.07 -4.80
N LEU A 188 1.87 -22.86 -4.27
CA LEU A 188 1.19 -21.67 -4.81
C LEU A 188 1.94 -21.13 -6.02
N ASP A 189 1.24 -20.98 -7.13
CA ASP A 189 1.78 -20.36 -8.34
C ASP A 189 1.86 -18.82 -8.17
N VAL A 190 3.05 -18.30 -7.88
CA VAL A 190 3.29 -16.86 -7.75
C VAL A 190 4.00 -16.35 -8.99
N ALA A 191 3.32 -15.50 -9.76
CA ALA A 191 3.78 -14.99 -11.04
C ALA A 191 3.65 -13.46 -11.15
N PHE A 192 4.26 -12.86 -12.18
CA PHE A 192 4.13 -11.43 -12.49
C PHE A 192 3.01 -11.12 -13.48
N THR A 193 2.47 -12.15 -14.11
CA THR A 193 1.39 -12.05 -15.10
C THR A 193 0.36 -13.14 -14.87
N LEU A 194 -0.89 -12.84 -15.18
CA LEU A 194 -1.96 -13.82 -15.17
C LEU A 194 -1.73 -14.87 -16.27
N ASP A 195 -1.78 -16.14 -15.90
CA ASP A 195 -1.66 -17.24 -16.86
C ASP A 195 -3.01 -17.49 -17.55
N ARG A 196 -3.23 -16.74 -18.62
CA ARG A 196 -4.49 -16.77 -19.40
C ARG A 196 -4.74 -18.13 -20.05
N SER A 197 -3.70 -18.92 -20.28
CA SER A 197 -3.83 -20.24 -20.89
C SER A 197 -4.57 -21.24 -19.98
N ARG A 198 -4.62 -20.96 -18.68
CA ARG A 198 -5.29 -21.77 -17.67
C ARG A 198 -6.70 -21.28 -17.35
N ILE A 199 -7.17 -20.21 -17.97
CA ILE A 199 -8.53 -19.71 -17.81
C ILE A 199 -9.44 -20.44 -18.78
N PRO A 200 -10.56 -21.04 -18.29
CA PRO A 200 -11.52 -21.74 -19.14
C PRO A 200 -12.04 -20.82 -20.25
N ARG A 201 -12.03 -21.30 -21.49
CA ARG A 201 -12.62 -20.53 -22.60
C ARG A 201 -14.14 -20.64 -22.55
N VAL A 202 -14.82 -19.49 -22.49
CA VAL A 202 -16.25 -19.41 -22.57
C VAL A 202 -16.66 -19.00 -23.98
N PRO A 203 -17.48 -19.79 -24.71
CA PRO A 203 -17.93 -19.44 -26.06
C PRO A 203 -18.65 -18.08 -26.06
N GLY A 204 -18.30 -17.24 -27.03
CA GLY A 204 -18.90 -15.90 -27.18
C GLY A 204 -18.22 -14.77 -26.38
N LEU A 205 -17.29 -15.09 -25.48
CA LEU A 205 -16.50 -14.08 -24.81
C LEU A 205 -15.16 -13.80 -25.55
N PRO A 206 -14.61 -12.57 -25.40
CA PRO A 206 -13.34 -12.21 -26.03
C PRO A 206 -12.20 -13.05 -25.46
N ALA A 207 -11.31 -13.53 -26.33
CA ALA A 207 -10.15 -14.34 -25.95
C ALA A 207 -9.13 -13.55 -25.11
N GLU A 208 -9.15 -12.21 -25.21
CA GLU A 208 -8.24 -11.30 -24.49
C GLU A 208 -8.99 -10.17 -23.79
N PRO A 209 -8.42 -9.59 -22.72
CA PRO A 209 -9.01 -8.44 -22.05
C PRO A 209 -9.13 -7.24 -23.00
N VAL A 210 -10.29 -6.60 -22.99
CA VAL A 210 -10.50 -5.35 -23.73
C VAL A 210 -9.90 -4.18 -22.94
N PRO A 211 -8.99 -3.37 -23.51
CA PRO A 211 -8.38 -2.27 -22.79
C PRO A 211 -9.41 -1.19 -22.44
N ILE A 212 -9.35 -0.68 -21.20
CA ILE A 212 -10.17 0.44 -20.75
C ILE A 212 -9.58 1.72 -21.36
N THR A 213 -10.30 2.31 -22.31
CA THR A 213 -10.00 3.62 -22.92
C THR A 213 -10.75 4.75 -22.22
N ASP A 214 -10.31 6.01 -22.44
CA ASP A 214 -10.95 7.17 -21.81
C ASP A 214 -12.42 7.35 -22.22
N ASP A 215 -12.80 6.89 -23.43
CA ASP A 215 -14.17 6.96 -23.94
C ASP A 215 -15.18 6.09 -23.16
N VAL A 216 -14.72 5.02 -22.52
CA VAL A 216 -15.55 4.13 -21.70
C VAL A 216 -15.82 4.74 -20.32
N ALA A 217 -14.90 5.54 -19.80
CA ALA A 217 -15.03 6.19 -18.50
C ALA A 217 -16.13 7.26 -18.46
N VAL A 218 -16.40 7.92 -19.62
CA VAL A 218 -17.42 8.96 -19.75
C VAL A 218 -18.85 8.39 -19.75
N ARG A 219 -19.04 7.11 -20.08
CA ARG A 219 -20.39 6.48 -20.13
C ARG A 219 -20.82 5.87 -18.82
N ALA A 220 -19.94 5.77 -17.83
CA ALA A 220 -20.21 5.14 -16.52
C ALA A 220 -20.38 6.17 -15.38
N SER A 221 -20.25 7.47 -15.67
CA SER A 221 -20.50 8.61 -14.77
C SER A 221 -21.86 9.24 -15.03
#